data_7e5d7dc59a4479d987cb9e5230f1f2b8
#
_entry.id   7e5d7dc59a4479d987cb9e5230f1f2b8
#
_cell.length_a   1.000
_cell.length_b   1.000
_cell.length_c   1.000
_cell.angle_alpha   90.00
_cell.angle_beta   90.00
_cell.angle_gamma   90.00
#
_symmetry.space_group_name_H-M   'P 1'
#
loop_
_entity.id
_entity.type
_entity.pdbx_description
1 polymer ?
#
loop_
_entity_poly.entity_id
_entity_poly.type
_entity_poly.pdbx_seq_one_letter_code
_entity_poly.pdbx_strand_id
1 'polypeptide(L)'
;MATERRFPFASEVKMPRELEGWEEMYAPQRLFSKDREEWDNNHIWFADKIHAPEPLYPLDDIFQEAWQIALSQNNTRVFCIPPAQGIAQRILGCYMYITPVEPPSPATIGEKVPLFEKRVPYVFQNYDMLWAKWLQKFQALGREMESLEVVKELVKYVPEDEVIPLVKGYTQSYDVIASFNILINMIFKSWQWHFEYLNLAYAAYLMFADAARKLFPGIKESTIGKMVAGADVAMFRPEEELCRLSRLAIADRPVANILKKSASAEGKIKELKSIEGGRKWLEELDRVKDPWFSVSCGSGWFHYEGSWVNKMDVPFTYMQSYVERLEKGEAIERSLTAISEERERIVSEYRKLIKSEDDKKSFNDAFGIVRTIYRYAEDHIFWVEHWLHTIWFKKVREFGKLLTDNKILKKVDDIFLFNRFEVPMLLEDLVTTWALGEGVPSRSKFWMEKAEKREKILSAARKWMAPPALGIPPEEIVEPFTIMLWGVTGAQIDEWIKGTGAGKDVTEIKGFASSAGVAEGPARVLKLLEDIVTVKDGEIMVAPTTNPSWAPVFTKIKAAVTDIGGLTSHAAIVSREYGLPSVTGTGVATSVIKTGDTIKVDGTTGIVTIVKRAKA
;
A
#
# COMPACT_ATOMS: atom_id res chain seq x y z
N MET A 1 32.38 -28.96 2.96
CA MET A 1 32.01 -28.08 1.84
C MET A 1 31.41 -26.85 2.46
N ALA A 2 31.97 -25.67 2.23
CA ALA A 2 31.31 -24.44 2.64
C ALA A 2 29.97 -24.40 1.91
N THR A 3 28.86 -24.32 2.63
CA THR A 3 27.55 -24.10 2.05
C THR A 3 27.64 -22.77 1.29
N GLU A 4 27.42 -22.85 -0.01
CA GLU A 4 27.39 -21.69 -0.88
C GLU A 4 26.37 -20.67 -0.33
N ARG A 5 26.77 -19.40 -0.16
CA ARG A 5 25.91 -18.33 0.37
C ARG A 5 24.86 -17.98 -0.67
N ARG A 6 23.78 -18.75 -0.75
CA ARG A 6 22.67 -18.54 -1.69
C ARG A 6 21.34 -19.01 -1.13
N PHE A 7 20.27 -18.53 -1.73
CA PHE A 7 18.91 -19.05 -1.62
C PHE A 7 18.62 -20.10 -2.71
N PRO A 8 17.51 -20.83 -2.62
CA PRO A 8 17.10 -21.70 -3.73
C PRO A 8 16.87 -20.87 -4.99
N PHE A 9 17.19 -21.43 -6.15
CA PHE A 9 16.75 -20.87 -7.42
C PHE A 9 15.25 -21.14 -7.61
N ALA A 10 14.58 -20.35 -8.45
CA ALA A 10 13.16 -20.52 -8.68
C ALA A 10 12.80 -21.95 -9.16
N SER A 11 13.65 -22.55 -9.99
CA SER A 11 13.52 -23.93 -10.49
C SER A 11 13.74 -25.02 -9.42
N GLU A 12 14.38 -24.69 -8.31
CA GLU A 12 14.64 -25.63 -7.19
C GLU A 12 13.52 -25.61 -6.15
N VAL A 13 12.63 -24.62 -6.18
CA VAL A 13 11.57 -24.47 -5.16
C VAL A 13 10.52 -25.55 -5.31
N LYS A 14 10.38 -26.37 -4.26
CA LYS A 14 9.35 -27.41 -4.21
C LYS A 14 8.02 -26.80 -3.77
N MET A 15 7.04 -26.90 -4.62
CA MET A 15 5.68 -26.42 -4.35
C MET A 15 4.74 -27.57 -3.99
N PRO A 16 3.72 -27.32 -3.15
CA PRO A 16 2.63 -28.25 -2.92
C PRO A 16 1.91 -28.60 -4.24
N ARG A 17 1.42 -29.84 -4.36
CA ARG A 17 0.69 -30.28 -5.56
C ARG A 17 -0.57 -29.46 -5.82
N GLU A 18 -1.15 -28.90 -4.78
CA GLU A 18 -2.35 -28.06 -4.83
C GLU A 18 -2.12 -26.73 -5.58
N LEU A 19 -0.86 -26.35 -5.83
CA LEU A 19 -0.49 -25.19 -6.64
C LEU A 19 -0.32 -25.52 -8.13
N GLU A 20 -0.46 -26.76 -8.55
CA GLU A 20 -0.26 -27.17 -9.95
C GLU A 20 -1.12 -26.34 -10.91
N GLY A 21 -0.47 -25.68 -11.89
CA GLY A 21 -1.08 -24.81 -12.88
C GLY A 21 -1.21 -23.33 -12.45
N TRP A 22 -0.53 -22.91 -11.39
CA TRP A 22 -0.49 -21.51 -10.97
C TRP A 22 0.13 -20.61 -12.06
N GLU A 23 1.08 -21.10 -12.84
CA GLU A 23 1.72 -20.35 -13.92
C GLU A 23 0.72 -19.87 -14.97
N GLU A 24 -0.31 -20.66 -15.25
CA GLU A 24 -1.37 -20.32 -16.22
C GLU A 24 -2.23 -19.10 -15.80
N MET A 25 -2.08 -18.65 -14.57
CA MET A 25 -2.85 -17.52 -14.03
C MET A 25 -2.26 -16.18 -14.45
N TYR A 26 -0.97 -16.13 -14.75
CA TYR A 26 -0.22 -14.90 -14.98
C TYR A 26 0.34 -14.84 -16.40
N ALA A 27 0.64 -13.61 -16.84
CA ALA A 27 1.28 -13.42 -18.14
C ALA A 27 2.71 -13.96 -18.12
N PRO A 28 3.18 -14.63 -19.20
CA PRO A 28 4.48 -15.29 -19.21
C PRO A 28 5.67 -14.40 -18.86
N GLN A 29 5.61 -13.11 -19.23
CA GLN A 29 6.66 -12.13 -18.90
C GLN A 29 6.79 -11.83 -17.40
N ARG A 30 5.77 -12.18 -16.61
CA ARG A 30 5.76 -12.02 -15.16
C ARG A 30 6.40 -13.18 -14.40
N LEU A 31 6.68 -14.28 -15.06
CA LEU A 31 7.16 -15.52 -14.45
C LEU A 31 8.67 -15.62 -14.55
N PHE A 32 9.29 -16.41 -13.66
CA PHE A 32 10.62 -16.93 -13.87
C PHE A 32 10.61 -17.86 -15.10
N SER A 33 11.56 -17.72 -15.99
CA SER A 33 11.58 -18.46 -17.25
C SER A 33 12.99 -18.89 -17.65
N LYS A 34 13.08 -20.01 -18.37
CA LYS A 34 14.37 -20.62 -18.73
C LYS A 34 15.27 -19.72 -19.60
N ASP A 35 14.67 -18.86 -20.42
CA ASP A 35 15.41 -17.92 -21.27
C ASP A 35 16.10 -16.80 -20.48
N ARG A 36 15.72 -16.59 -19.21
CA ARG A 36 16.30 -15.59 -18.29
C ARG A 36 16.98 -16.24 -17.08
N GLU A 37 17.04 -17.56 -17.01
CA GLU A 37 17.47 -18.31 -15.82
C GLU A 37 18.86 -17.88 -15.33
N GLU A 38 19.80 -17.63 -16.23
CA GLU A 38 21.14 -17.18 -15.88
C GLU A 38 21.11 -15.82 -15.17
N TRP A 39 20.34 -14.86 -15.70
CA TRP A 39 20.19 -13.55 -15.07
C TRP A 39 19.42 -13.65 -13.77
N ASP A 40 18.27 -14.33 -13.77
CA ASP A 40 17.42 -14.49 -12.60
C ASP A 40 18.17 -15.16 -11.44
N ASN A 41 18.97 -16.19 -11.69
CA ASN A 41 19.73 -16.92 -10.67
C ASN A 41 20.88 -16.10 -10.06
N ASN A 42 21.49 -15.20 -10.84
CA ASN A 42 22.60 -14.35 -10.39
C ASN A 42 22.17 -13.12 -9.59
N HIS A 43 20.87 -12.91 -9.38
CA HIS A 43 20.33 -11.81 -8.59
C HIS A 43 19.59 -12.34 -7.37
N ILE A 44 19.62 -11.54 -6.28
CA ILE A 44 18.75 -11.79 -5.14
C ILE A 44 17.34 -11.32 -5.48
N TRP A 45 16.37 -12.20 -5.28
CA TRP A 45 14.95 -11.88 -5.35
C TRP A 45 14.35 -12.03 -3.97
N PHE A 46 13.76 -10.99 -3.42
CA PHE A 46 13.06 -11.06 -2.14
C PHE A 46 11.56 -10.94 -2.33
N ALA A 47 10.78 -11.67 -1.52
CA ALA A 47 9.33 -11.60 -1.55
C ALA A 47 8.87 -10.20 -1.16
N ASP A 48 8.06 -9.56 -2.01
CA ASP A 48 7.48 -8.24 -1.70
C ASP A 48 6.34 -8.38 -0.69
N LYS A 49 6.68 -8.21 0.57
CA LYS A 49 5.70 -8.27 1.65
C LYS A 49 5.06 -6.91 1.97
N ILE A 50 5.47 -5.84 1.30
CA ILE A 50 4.90 -4.50 1.49
C ILE A 50 3.67 -4.32 0.60
N HIS A 51 3.81 -4.56 -0.71
CA HIS A 51 2.77 -4.29 -1.69
C HIS A 51 1.98 -5.56 -2.05
N ALA A 52 2.60 -6.75 -1.93
CA ALA A 52 1.99 -8.04 -2.20
C ALA A 52 2.25 -9.05 -1.07
N PRO A 53 1.78 -8.79 0.18
CA PRO A 53 2.01 -9.69 1.32
C PRO A 53 1.30 -11.03 1.17
N GLU A 54 0.23 -11.10 0.39
CA GLU A 54 -0.62 -12.25 0.13
C GLU A 54 -0.46 -12.76 -1.31
N PRO A 55 -0.92 -13.98 -1.62
CA PRO A 55 -0.96 -14.46 -3.00
C PRO A 55 -1.69 -13.51 -3.92
N LEU A 56 -1.04 -13.14 -5.01
CA LEU A 56 -1.51 -12.13 -5.94
C LEU A 56 -2.63 -12.67 -6.83
N TYR A 57 -3.75 -12.00 -6.85
CA TYR A 57 -4.80 -12.30 -7.81
C TYR A 57 -4.36 -11.87 -9.23
N PRO A 58 -4.69 -12.64 -10.27
CA PRO A 58 -4.23 -12.38 -11.63
C PRO A 58 -4.53 -10.98 -12.16
N LEU A 59 -5.70 -10.40 -11.84
CA LEU A 59 -6.02 -9.05 -12.29
C LEU A 59 -5.38 -7.97 -11.42
N ASP A 60 -5.19 -8.23 -10.12
CA ASP A 60 -4.54 -7.27 -9.22
C ASP A 60 -3.04 -7.09 -9.58
N ASP A 61 -2.42 -8.05 -10.31
CA ASP A 61 -1.05 -7.92 -10.83
C ASP A 61 -0.85 -6.68 -11.74
N ILE A 62 -1.91 -6.10 -12.25
CA ILE A 62 -1.82 -4.89 -13.10
C ILE A 62 -1.10 -3.74 -12.39
N PHE A 63 -1.31 -3.59 -11.09
CA PHE A 63 -0.64 -2.53 -10.31
C PHE A 63 0.86 -2.78 -10.23
N GLN A 64 1.25 -4.04 -10.02
CA GLN A 64 2.65 -4.44 -9.99
C GLN A 64 3.32 -4.25 -11.35
N GLU A 65 2.64 -4.64 -12.43
CA GLU A 65 3.14 -4.46 -13.80
C GLU A 65 3.31 -2.97 -14.13
N ALA A 66 2.32 -2.15 -13.82
CA ALA A 66 2.36 -0.71 -14.05
C ALA A 66 3.45 -0.02 -13.21
N TRP A 67 3.60 -0.42 -11.95
CA TRP A 67 4.64 0.06 -11.04
C TRP A 67 6.04 -0.21 -11.58
N GLN A 68 6.36 -1.45 -11.95
CA GLN A 68 7.69 -1.81 -12.46
C GLN A 68 8.10 -0.93 -13.64
N ILE A 69 7.20 -0.74 -14.61
CA ILE A 69 7.45 0.05 -15.81
C ILE A 69 7.62 1.53 -15.44
N ALA A 70 6.70 2.07 -14.66
CA ALA A 70 6.67 3.49 -14.33
C ALA A 70 7.87 3.92 -13.49
N LEU A 71 8.21 3.17 -12.44
CA LEU A 71 9.37 3.43 -11.59
C LEU A 71 10.66 3.40 -12.41
N SER A 72 10.87 2.33 -13.16
CA SER A 72 12.09 2.13 -13.94
C SER A 72 12.26 3.22 -15.01
N GLN A 73 11.18 3.57 -15.71
CA GLN A 73 11.19 4.63 -16.73
C GLN A 73 11.49 6.00 -16.13
N ASN A 74 10.87 6.37 -15.00
CA ASN A 74 11.13 7.67 -14.37
C ASN A 74 12.57 7.77 -13.87
N ASN A 75 13.11 6.73 -13.25
CA ASN A 75 14.50 6.72 -12.79
C ASN A 75 15.50 6.82 -13.93
N THR A 76 15.28 6.08 -15.03
CA THR A 76 16.31 5.91 -16.07
C THR A 76 16.16 6.87 -17.24
N ARG A 77 14.94 7.32 -17.56
CA ARG A 77 14.65 8.09 -18.78
C ARG A 77 14.14 9.50 -18.51
N VAL A 78 13.40 9.70 -17.41
CA VAL A 78 12.82 11.01 -17.10
C VAL A 78 13.76 11.83 -16.22
N PHE A 79 14.10 11.35 -15.03
CA PHE A 79 14.97 12.10 -14.11
C PHE A 79 16.44 11.70 -14.20
N CYS A 80 16.75 10.55 -14.78
CA CYS A 80 18.11 10.04 -14.90
C CYS A 80 18.83 10.01 -13.55
N ILE A 81 18.18 9.48 -12.51
CA ILE A 81 18.75 9.37 -11.17
C ILE A 81 20.01 8.51 -11.24
N PRO A 82 21.21 9.02 -10.90
CA PRO A 82 22.46 8.39 -11.30
C PRO A 82 22.63 6.93 -10.87
N PRO A 83 22.42 6.55 -9.59
CA PRO A 83 22.61 5.16 -9.18
C PRO A 83 21.37 4.29 -9.41
N ALA A 84 20.17 4.89 -9.62
CA ALA A 84 18.94 4.14 -9.68
C ALA A 84 18.59 3.73 -11.11
N GLN A 85 18.30 2.44 -11.33
CA GLN A 85 17.74 1.93 -12.58
C GLN A 85 16.24 1.69 -12.43
N GLY A 86 15.88 0.78 -11.57
CA GLY A 86 14.51 0.34 -11.36
C GLY A 86 14.49 -0.99 -10.65
N ILE A 87 13.41 -1.71 -10.83
CA ILE A 87 13.21 -3.04 -10.28
C ILE A 87 12.82 -4.01 -11.38
N ALA A 88 13.16 -5.28 -11.20
CA ALA A 88 12.52 -6.37 -11.91
C ALA A 88 11.60 -7.13 -10.95
N GLN A 89 10.51 -7.64 -11.48
CA GLN A 89 9.49 -8.37 -10.73
C GLN A 89 9.22 -9.71 -11.40
N ARG A 90 9.02 -10.76 -10.57
CA ARG A 90 8.63 -12.11 -11.01
C ARG A 90 7.65 -12.69 -10.01
N ILE A 91 6.78 -13.55 -10.50
CA ILE A 91 5.84 -14.30 -9.68
C ILE A 91 6.33 -15.74 -9.57
N LEU A 92 6.27 -16.29 -8.35
CA LEU A 92 6.53 -17.68 -8.05
C LEU A 92 5.50 -18.20 -7.06
N GLY A 93 4.75 -19.25 -7.40
CA GLY A 93 3.73 -19.83 -6.52
C GLY A 93 2.67 -18.84 -6.08
N CYS A 94 2.28 -17.90 -6.94
CA CYS A 94 1.38 -16.79 -6.70
C CYS A 94 1.94 -15.64 -5.83
N TYR A 95 3.21 -15.66 -5.44
CA TYR A 95 3.85 -14.58 -4.68
C TYR A 95 4.75 -13.73 -5.56
N MET A 96 4.73 -12.41 -5.30
CA MET A 96 5.59 -11.46 -5.98
C MET A 96 7.00 -11.43 -5.37
N TYR A 97 8.00 -11.52 -6.24
CA TYR A 97 9.41 -11.32 -5.91
C TYR A 97 9.96 -10.13 -6.67
N ILE A 98 10.82 -9.38 -6.00
CA ILE A 98 11.45 -8.17 -6.52
C ILE A 98 12.96 -8.30 -6.44
N THR A 99 13.65 -7.75 -7.42
CA THR A 99 15.09 -7.45 -7.35
C THR A 99 15.34 -6.03 -7.84
N PRO A 100 16.21 -5.24 -7.17
CA PRO A 100 16.70 -4.00 -7.73
C PRO A 100 17.58 -4.31 -8.95
N VAL A 101 17.48 -3.47 -9.98
CA VAL A 101 18.33 -3.57 -11.17
C VAL A 101 19.49 -2.61 -11.03
N GLU A 102 20.70 -3.12 -11.04
CA GLU A 102 21.91 -2.32 -10.92
C GLU A 102 22.28 -1.64 -12.25
N PRO A 103 22.94 -0.47 -12.22
CA PRO A 103 23.49 0.15 -13.42
C PRO A 103 24.49 -0.78 -14.11
N PRO A 104 24.44 -0.93 -15.43
CA PRO A 104 25.29 -1.88 -16.16
C PRO A 104 26.79 -1.50 -16.09
N SER A 105 27.12 -0.24 -15.80
CA SER A 105 28.50 0.21 -15.65
C SER A 105 28.60 1.57 -14.94
N PRO A 106 29.76 1.92 -14.38
CA PRO A 106 30.02 3.27 -13.85
C PRO A 106 29.87 4.38 -14.93
N ALA A 107 30.14 4.07 -16.20
CA ALA A 107 29.94 5.01 -17.29
C ALA A 107 28.46 5.43 -17.42
N THR A 108 27.53 4.49 -17.29
CA THR A 108 26.08 4.78 -17.30
C THR A 108 25.67 5.73 -16.17
N ILE A 109 26.30 5.61 -15.00
CA ILE A 109 26.08 6.54 -13.89
C ILE A 109 26.59 7.94 -14.27
N GLY A 110 27.81 8.03 -14.83
CA GLY A 110 28.42 9.29 -15.25
C GLY A 110 27.61 10.04 -16.32
N GLU A 111 27.01 9.33 -17.26
CA GLU A 111 26.13 9.92 -18.28
C GLU A 111 24.86 10.54 -17.69
N LYS A 112 24.33 9.97 -16.59
CA LYS A 112 23.10 10.44 -15.96
C LYS A 112 23.31 11.70 -15.11
N VAL A 113 24.47 11.86 -14.47
CA VAL A 113 24.74 12.98 -13.55
C VAL A 113 24.38 14.35 -14.16
N PRO A 114 24.90 14.76 -15.32
CA PRO A 114 24.60 16.09 -15.87
C PRO A 114 23.13 16.26 -16.28
N LEU A 115 22.45 15.15 -16.62
CA LEU A 115 21.02 15.17 -16.92
C LEU A 115 20.18 15.35 -15.65
N PHE A 116 20.54 14.66 -14.58
CA PHE A 116 19.91 14.79 -13.27
C PHE A 116 20.06 16.20 -12.72
N GLU A 117 21.28 16.73 -12.69
CA GLU A 117 21.59 18.08 -12.21
C GLU A 117 20.86 19.17 -13.01
N LYS A 118 20.59 18.95 -14.28
CA LYS A 118 19.81 19.88 -15.11
C LYS A 118 18.30 19.82 -14.84
N ARG A 119 17.75 18.63 -14.57
CA ARG A 119 16.29 18.38 -14.53
C ARG A 119 15.69 18.56 -13.14
N VAL A 120 16.35 18.04 -12.14
CA VAL A 120 15.77 17.89 -10.79
C VAL A 120 15.68 19.21 -10.01
N PRO A 121 16.62 20.16 -10.09
CA PRO A 121 16.49 21.43 -9.39
C PRO A 121 15.22 22.20 -9.72
N TYR A 122 14.75 22.12 -10.97
CA TYR A 122 13.48 22.75 -11.36
C TYR A 122 12.29 22.19 -10.57
N VAL A 123 12.27 20.87 -10.31
CA VAL A 123 11.20 20.23 -9.53
C VAL A 123 11.21 20.75 -8.09
N PHE A 124 12.38 20.80 -7.45
CA PHE A 124 12.49 21.27 -6.08
C PHE A 124 12.13 22.75 -5.93
N GLN A 125 12.52 23.58 -6.88
CA GLN A 125 12.23 25.03 -6.87
C GLN A 125 10.75 25.35 -7.13
N ASN A 126 10.04 24.51 -7.84
CA ASN A 126 8.67 24.75 -8.30
C ASN A 126 7.67 23.74 -7.74
N TYR A 127 8.02 23.00 -6.68
CA TYR A 127 7.26 21.85 -6.22
C TYR A 127 5.79 22.17 -5.95
N ASP A 128 5.46 23.24 -5.23
CA ASP A 128 4.07 23.56 -4.87
C ASP A 128 3.20 23.80 -6.12
N MET A 129 3.72 24.49 -7.12
CA MET A 129 3.01 24.71 -8.39
C MET A 129 2.86 23.39 -9.16
N LEU A 130 3.90 22.57 -9.19
CA LEU A 130 3.89 21.27 -9.87
C LEU A 130 2.97 20.29 -9.17
N TRP A 131 2.96 20.29 -7.83
CA TRP A 131 2.04 19.49 -7.02
C TRP A 131 0.58 19.84 -7.27
N ALA A 132 0.23 21.12 -7.30
CA ALA A 132 -1.14 21.55 -7.59
C ALA A 132 -1.60 21.09 -8.97
N LYS A 133 -0.75 21.18 -9.99
CA LYS A 133 -1.03 20.67 -11.34
C LYS A 133 -1.15 19.15 -11.37
N TRP A 134 -0.26 18.46 -10.66
CA TRP A 134 -0.29 17.00 -10.54
C TRP A 134 -1.61 16.55 -9.92
N LEU A 135 -2.00 17.14 -8.80
CA LEU A 135 -3.24 16.78 -8.11
C LEU A 135 -4.46 17.02 -9.00
N GLN A 136 -4.53 18.15 -9.69
CA GLN A 136 -5.61 18.47 -10.63
C GLN A 136 -5.72 17.43 -11.74
N LYS A 137 -4.61 17.10 -12.42
CA LYS A 137 -4.62 16.11 -13.51
C LYS A 137 -4.94 14.70 -13.01
N PHE A 138 -4.47 14.35 -11.79
CA PHE A 138 -4.69 13.04 -11.21
C PHE A 138 -6.16 12.84 -10.78
N GLN A 139 -6.74 13.85 -10.14
CA GLN A 139 -8.17 13.85 -9.82
C GLN A 139 -9.04 13.83 -11.09
N ALA A 140 -8.66 14.57 -12.13
CA ALA A 140 -9.37 14.53 -13.41
C ALA A 140 -9.37 13.13 -14.03
N LEU A 141 -8.23 12.40 -13.98
CA LEU A 141 -8.16 11.01 -14.44
C LEU A 141 -9.08 10.09 -13.62
N GLY A 142 -9.10 10.24 -12.30
CA GLY A 142 -9.99 9.46 -11.45
C GLY A 142 -11.47 9.71 -11.76
N ARG A 143 -11.86 10.97 -12.00
CA ARG A 143 -13.24 11.31 -12.43
C ARG A 143 -13.56 10.80 -13.81
N GLU A 144 -12.62 10.86 -14.76
CA GLU A 144 -12.75 10.24 -16.08
C GLU A 144 -12.95 8.72 -15.95
N MET A 145 -12.17 8.06 -15.09
CA MET A 145 -12.33 6.63 -14.79
C MET A 145 -13.70 6.33 -14.17
N GLU A 146 -14.15 7.13 -13.21
CA GLU A 146 -15.46 6.96 -12.57
C GLU A 146 -16.62 7.15 -13.55
N SER A 147 -16.48 8.08 -14.51
CA SER A 147 -17.48 8.36 -15.53
C SER A 147 -17.43 7.42 -16.74
N LEU A 148 -16.42 6.54 -16.82
CA LEU A 148 -16.31 5.57 -17.90
C LEU A 148 -17.58 4.70 -17.95
N GLU A 149 -18.28 4.75 -19.05
CA GLU A 149 -19.48 3.95 -19.25
C GLU A 149 -19.12 2.49 -19.50
N VAL A 150 -19.70 1.60 -18.70
CA VAL A 150 -19.69 0.16 -18.91
C VAL A 150 -21.10 -0.25 -19.32
N VAL A 151 -21.19 -0.96 -20.43
CA VAL A 151 -22.47 -1.51 -20.91
C VAL A 151 -23.08 -2.39 -19.81
N LYS A 152 -24.28 -2.03 -19.34
CA LYS A 152 -24.94 -2.73 -18.23
C LYS A 152 -25.69 -3.97 -18.68
N GLU A 153 -26.20 -3.94 -19.89
CA GLU A 153 -27.03 -5.00 -20.45
C GLU A 153 -26.88 -5.05 -21.98
N LEU A 154 -26.74 -6.24 -22.51
CA LEU A 154 -26.86 -6.49 -23.97
C LEU A 154 -28.31 -6.77 -24.30
N VAL A 155 -28.96 -5.83 -25.01
CA VAL A 155 -30.38 -5.91 -25.34
C VAL A 155 -30.70 -7.12 -26.22
N LYS A 156 -31.86 -7.74 -26.02
CA LYS A 156 -32.26 -8.91 -26.82
C LYS A 156 -32.39 -8.58 -28.31
N TYR A 157 -33.00 -7.43 -28.62
CA TYR A 157 -33.11 -6.88 -29.98
C TYR A 157 -32.75 -5.40 -29.91
N VAL A 158 -31.96 -4.94 -30.87
CA VAL A 158 -31.59 -3.52 -30.96
C VAL A 158 -32.82 -2.73 -31.40
N PRO A 159 -33.18 -1.59 -30.76
CA PRO A 159 -34.26 -0.75 -31.16
C PRO A 159 -34.12 -0.25 -32.61
N GLU A 160 -35.19 -0.38 -33.42
CA GLU A 160 -35.15 -0.06 -34.84
C GLU A 160 -34.88 1.41 -35.11
N ASP A 161 -35.49 2.29 -34.34
CA ASP A 161 -35.40 3.74 -34.46
C ASP A 161 -33.99 4.31 -34.16
N GLU A 162 -33.15 3.56 -33.43
CA GLU A 162 -31.81 4.00 -33.14
C GLU A 162 -30.82 3.76 -34.28
N VAL A 163 -30.98 2.68 -35.04
CA VAL A 163 -29.96 2.23 -35.99
C VAL A 163 -30.41 2.22 -37.43
N ILE A 164 -31.67 1.81 -37.74
CA ILE A 164 -32.12 1.63 -39.13
C ILE A 164 -32.29 2.97 -39.86
N PRO A 165 -33.09 3.94 -39.34
CA PRO A 165 -33.28 5.22 -40.02
C PRO A 165 -32.00 6.07 -40.09
N LEU A 166 -31.11 5.93 -39.13
CA LEU A 166 -29.88 6.74 -39.01
C LEU A 166 -28.67 6.10 -39.68
N VAL A 167 -28.80 4.85 -40.14
CA VAL A 167 -27.72 4.08 -40.79
C VAL A 167 -26.40 4.07 -39.94
N LYS A 168 -26.52 4.04 -38.61
CA LYS A 168 -25.39 4.18 -37.70
C LYS A 168 -24.66 2.87 -37.41
N GLY A 169 -25.29 1.73 -37.62
CA GLY A 169 -24.81 0.46 -37.12
C GLY A 169 -24.87 0.39 -35.58
N TYR A 170 -24.65 -0.78 -35.02
CA TYR A 170 -24.70 -1.03 -33.58
C TYR A 170 -23.34 -1.47 -33.07
N THR A 171 -22.71 -0.68 -32.23
CA THR A 171 -21.33 -0.88 -31.76
C THR A 171 -21.23 -1.27 -30.28
N GLN A 172 -22.29 -1.19 -29.49
CA GLN A 172 -22.25 -1.43 -28.02
C GLN A 172 -21.59 -2.73 -27.61
N SER A 173 -21.69 -3.77 -28.42
CA SER A 173 -21.02 -5.06 -28.18
C SER A 173 -19.49 -4.94 -28.17
N TYR A 174 -18.92 -4.11 -29.05
CA TYR A 174 -17.48 -3.83 -29.07
C TYR A 174 -17.08 -2.83 -27.99
N ASP A 175 -17.97 -1.91 -27.63
CA ASP A 175 -17.73 -0.90 -26.60
C ASP A 175 -17.45 -1.55 -25.24
N VAL A 176 -18.03 -2.72 -24.95
CA VAL A 176 -17.72 -3.51 -23.75
C VAL A 176 -16.22 -3.81 -23.64
N ILE A 177 -15.63 -4.32 -24.74
CA ILE A 177 -14.19 -4.70 -24.77
C ILE A 177 -13.33 -3.43 -24.80
N ALA A 178 -13.71 -2.43 -25.59
CA ALA A 178 -13.01 -1.16 -25.71
C ALA A 178 -12.94 -0.44 -24.37
N SER A 179 -14.06 -0.35 -23.62
CA SER A 179 -14.11 0.27 -22.29
C SER A 179 -13.21 -0.41 -21.29
N PHE A 180 -13.13 -1.74 -21.30
CA PHE A 180 -12.17 -2.46 -20.45
C PHE A 180 -10.72 -2.11 -20.79
N ASN A 181 -10.36 -2.07 -22.07
CA ASN A 181 -9.01 -1.69 -22.50
C ASN A 181 -8.67 -0.23 -22.15
N ILE A 182 -9.65 0.68 -22.22
CA ILE A 182 -9.49 2.07 -21.76
C ILE A 182 -9.21 2.09 -20.26
N LEU A 183 -9.96 1.34 -19.47
CA LEU A 183 -9.76 1.22 -18.02
C LEU A 183 -8.33 0.73 -17.67
N ILE A 184 -7.82 -0.28 -18.40
CA ILE A 184 -6.45 -0.77 -18.26
C ILE A 184 -5.43 0.34 -18.57
N ASN A 185 -5.61 1.07 -19.67
CA ASN A 185 -4.71 2.16 -20.04
C ASN A 185 -4.69 3.30 -19.00
N MET A 186 -5.83 3.57 -18.36
CA MET A 186 -5.91 4.57 -17.29
C MET A 186 -5.04 4.19 -16.08
N ILE A 187 -4.95 2.91 -15.73
CA ILE A 187 -4.05 2.45 -14.66
C ILE A 187 -2.58 2.66 -15.04
N PHE A 188 -2.16 2.25 -16.23
CA PHE A 188 -0.78 2.49 -16.67
C PHE A 188 -0.42 3.99 -16.67
N LYS A 189 -1.35 4.85 -17.12
CA LYS A 189 -1.19 6.29 -17.12
C LYS A 189 -1.06 6.87 -15.70
N SER A 190 -1.91 6.42 -14.78
CA SER A 190 -1.87 6.86 -13.37
C SER A 190 -0.54 6.52 -12.70
N TRP A 191 -0.04 5.31 -12.93
CA TRP A 191 1.23 4.88 -12.37
C TRP A 191 2.43 5.61 -12.98
N GLN A 192 2.40 5.99 -14.27
CA GLN A 192 3.42 6.89 -14.84
C GLN A 192 3.46 8.23 -14.10
N TRP A 193 2.30 8.80 -13.78
CA TRP A 193 2.22 10.05 -13.03
C TRP A 193 2.59 9.89 -11.55
N HIS A 194 2.29 8.73 -10.96
CA HIS A 194 2.68 8.41 -9.59
C HIS A 194 4.18 8.61 -9.35
N PHE A 195 5.03 8.16 -10.26
CA PHE A 195 6.47 8.25 -10.11
C PHE A 195 7.07 9.61 -10.52
N GLU A 196 6.27 10.59 -10.94
CA GLU A 196 6.79 11.93 -11.25
C GLU A 196 7.52 12.59 -10.07
N TYR A 197 7.15 12.27 -8.82
CA TYR A 197 7.78 12.87 -7.64
C TYR A 197 8.25 11.85 -6.60
N LEU A 198 7.75 10.64 -6.58
CA LEU A 198 7.98 9.72 -5.47
C LEU A 198 9.46 9.43 -5.24
N ASN A 199 10.18 9.03 -6.28
CA ASN A 199 11.60 8.72 -6.13
C ASN A 199 12.45 9.95 -5.82
N LEU A 200 12.02 11.15 -6.24
CA LEU A 200 12.67 12.40 -5.84
C LEU A 200 12.41 12.74 -4.38
N ALA A 201 11.22 12.43 -3.86
CA ALA A 201 10.90 12.58 -2.44
C ALA A 201 11.77 11.67 -1.57
N TYR A 202 11.92 10.41 -1.95
CA TYR A 202 12.81 9.47 -1.27
C TYR A 202 14.29 9.87 -1.40
N ALA A 203 14.73 10.30 -2.60
CA ALA A 203 16.09 10.81 -2.79
C ALA A 203 16.37 12.04 -1.91
N ALA A 204 15.42 12.95 -1.77
CA ALA A 204 15.56 14.11 -0.88
C ALA A 204 15.72 13.70 0.60
N TYR A 205 14.98 12.70 1.04
CA TYR A 205 15.17 12.14 2.40
C TYR A 205 16.57 11.54 2.59
N LEU A 206 17.02 10.73 1.64
CA LEU A 206 18.35 10.12 1.69
C LEU A 206 19.47 11.17 1.68
N MET A 207 19.36 12.19 0.83
CA MET A 207 20.32 13.30 0.79
C MET A 207 20.38 14.06 2.11
N PHE A 208 19.24 14.33 2.73
CA PHE A 208 19.19 14.98 4.04
C PHE A 208 19.76 14.08 5.15
N ALA A 209 19.39 12.82 5.16
CA ALA A 209 19.88 11.84 6.15
C ALA A 209 21.40 11.68 6.05
N ASP A 210 21.95 11.64 4.83
CA ASP A 210 23.39 11.57 4.59
C ASP A 210 24.13 12.83 5.06
N ALA A 211 23.58 14.02 4.75
CA ALA A 211 24.13 15.27 5.23
C ALA A 211 24.15 15.33 6.78
N ALA A 212 23.06 14.89 7.41
CA ALA A 212 22.95 14.83 8.85
C ALA A 212 23.96 13.85 9.48
N ARG A 213 24.14 12.65 8.91
CA ARG A 213 25.11 11.66 9.41
C ARG A 213 26.56 12.13 9.25
N LYS A 214 26.89 12.81 8.16
CA LYS A 214 28.23 13.39 7.93
C LYS A 214 28.56 14.47 8.95
N LEU A 215 27.61 15.34 9.26
CA LEU A 215 27.79 16.45 10.20
C LEU A 215 27.73 15.99 11.66
N PHE A 216 26.96 14.96 11.95
CA PHE A 216 26.70 14.48 13.30
C PHE A 216 26.93 12.97 13.38
N PRO A 217 28.20 12.50 13.43
CA PRO A 217 28.51 11.09 13.61
C PRO A 217 27.82 10.54 14.87
N GLY A 218 27.00 9.50 14.68
CA GLY A 218 26.21 8.91 15.78
C GLY A 218 24.80 9.49 15.96
N ILE A 219 24.32 10.38 15.08
CA ILE A 219 22.91 10.78 15.05
C ILE A 219 22.04 9.54 14.80
N LYS A 220 20.97 9.40 15.58
CA LYS A 220 20.05 8.27 15.44
C LYS A 220 19.08 8.50 14.28
N GLU A 221 18.73 7.44 13.57
CA GLU A 221 17.76 7.48 12.48
C GLU A 221 16.39 8.03 12.95
N SER A 222 15.96 7.67 14.16
CA SER A 222 14.76 8.22 14.77
C SER A 222 14.80 9.72 14.96
N THR A 223 15.98 10.32 15.19
CA THR A 223 16.16 11.77 15.30
C THR A 223 16.04 12.42 13.93
N ILE A 224 16.65 11.84 12.89
CA ILE A 224 16.51 12.29 11.51
C ILE A 224 15.04 12.26 11.09
N GLY A 225 14.32 11.16 11.38
CA GLY A 225 12.90 11.05 11.14
C GLY A 225 12.06 12.13 11.82
N LYS A 226 12.38 12.50 13.08
CA LYS A 226 11.73 13.63 13.78
C LYS A 226 12.01 14.98 13.14
N MET A 227 13.18 15.19 12.54
CA MET A 227 13.51 16.43 11.83
C MET A 227 12.65 16.65 10.58
N VAL A 228 12.07 15.61 9.99
CA VAL A 228 11.24 15.71 8.79
C VAL A 228 9.74 15.55 9.08
N ALA A 229 9.36 15.14 10.29
CA ALA A 229 7.98 14.90 10.72
C ALA A 229 7.08 16.16 10.70
N GLY A 230 5.77 15.97 10.84
CA GLY A 230 4.80 17.07 10.93
C GLY A 230 4.50 17.71 9.58
N ALA A 231 4.29 16.91 8.55
CA ALA A 231 3.74 17.36 7.28
C ALA A 231 2.20 17.29 7.30
N ASP A 232 1.57 18.29 6.68
CA ASP A 232 0.13 18.27 6.39
C ASP A 232 -0.07 17.52 5.06
N VAL A 233 -0.57 16.29 5.14
CA VAL A 233 -0.67 15.36 4.01
C VAL A 233 -2.04 14.69 3.93
N ALA A 234 -2.44 14.32 2.72
CA ALA A 234 -3.74 13.72 2.42
C ALA A 234 -4.00 12.40 3.16
N MET A 235 -2.95 11.66 3.51
CA MET A 235 -3.05 10.39 4.22
C MET A 235 -3.79 10.50 5.57
N PHE A 236 -3.71 11.63 6.29
CA PHE A 236 -4.38 11.83 7.57
C PHE A 236 -5.78 12.43 7.46
N ARG A 237 -6.17 12.92 6.28
CA ARG A 237 -7.51 13.53 6.09
C ARG A 237 -8.67 12.61 6.44
N PRO A 238 -8.67 11.30 6.09
CA PRO A 238 -9.75 10.40 6.50
C PRO A 238 -9.99 10.40 8.01
N GLU A 239 -8.93 10.36 8.81
CA GLU A 239 -9.02 10.40 10.28
C GLU A 239 -9.46 11.78 10.79
N GLU A 240 -8.91 12.86 10.23
CA GLU A 240 -9.31 14.22 10.58
C GLU A 240 -10.81 14.46 10.35
N GLU A 241 -11.37 13.90 9.27
CA GLU A 241 -12.80 13.97 9.00
C GLU A 241 -13.62 13.11 9.99
N LEU A 242 -13.12 11.95 10.43
CA LEU A 242 -13.77 11.22 11.51
C LEU A 242 -13.78 12.01 12.82
N CYS A 243 -12.68 12.67 13.16
CA CYS A 243 -12.60 13.54 14.33
C CYS A 243 -13.59 14.71 14.23
N ARG A 244 -13.66 15.36 13.06
CA ARG A 244 -14.60 16.47 12.79
C ARG A 244 -16.06 16.01 12.92
N LEU A 245 -16.43 14.90 12.30
CA LEU A 245 -17.77 14.31 12.39
C LEU A 245 -18.14 13.91 13.81
N SER A 246 -17.18 13.40 14.59
CA SER A 246 -17.39 13.04 15.99
C SER A 246 -17.63 14.28 16.85
N ARG A 247 -16.94 15.41 16.60
CA ARG A 247 -17.19 16.69 17.28
C ARG A 247 -18.55 17.27 16.94
N LEU A 248 -18.98 17.18 15.68
CA LEU A 248 -20.33 17.57 15.28
C LEU A 248 -21.39 16.74 16.00
N ALA A 249 -21.13 15.45 16.19
CA ALA A 249 -22.04 14.57 16.93
C ALA A 249 -22.14 14.93 18.41
N ILE A 250 -21.03 15.27 19.06
CA ILE A 250 -21.04 15.71 20.48
C ILE A 250 -21.87 16.99 20.69
N ALA A 251 -21.87 17.89 19.71
CA ALA A 251 -22.67 19.10 19.75
C ALA A 251 -24.20 18.84 19.68
N ASP A 252 -24.61 17.66 19.21
CA ASP A 252 -26.01 17.21 19.14
C ASP A 252 -26.18 15.89 19.93
N ARG A 253 -26.60 16.01 21.20
CA ARG A 253 -26.67 14.86 22.11
C ARG A 253 -27.49 13.67 21.58
N PRO A 254 -28.63 13.82 20.91
CA PRO A 254 -29.34 12.73 20.22
C PRO A 254 -28.46 11.98 19.20
N VAL A 255 -27.68 12.71 18.37
CA VAL A 255 -26.75 12.12 17.39
C VAL A 255 -25.64 11.34 18.10
N ALA A 256 -25.00 11.94 19.11
CA ALA A 256 -23.97 11.28 19.90
C ALA A 256 -24.46 9.97 20.52
N ASN A 257 -25.69 9.97 21.07
CA ASN A 257 -26.27 8.78 21.68
C ASN A 257 -26.52 7.66 20.67
N ILE A 258 -26.89 7.98 19.42
CA ILE A 258 -27.05 6.98 18.35
C ILE A 258 -25.68 6.42 17.96
N LEU A 259 -24.66 7.26 17.79
CA LEU A 259 -23.32 6.80 17.41
C LEU A 259 -22.68 5.87 18.44
N LYS A 260 -22.98 6.06 19.73
CA LYS A 260 -22.47 5.18 20.82
C LYS A 260 -23.15 3.81 20.91
N LYS A 261 -24.28 3.60 20.23
CA LYS A 261 -24.98 2.31 20.30
C LYS A 261 -24.11 1.18 19.71
N SER A 262 -24.19 0.01 20.32
CA SER A 262 -23.62 -1.22 19.74
C SER A 262 -24.56 -1.74 18.64
N ALA A 263 -24.54 -1.11 17.48
CA ALA A 263 -25.34 -1.42 16.31
C ALA A 263 -24.51 -1.25 15.03
N SER A 264 -24.92 -1.92 13.95
CA SER A 264 -24.29 -1.75 12.64
C SER A 264 -24.41 -0.31 12.13
N ALA A 265 -23.51 0.09 11.23
CA ALA A 265 -23.57 1.40 10.57
C ALA A 265 -24.94 1.62 9.91
N GLU A 266 -25.50 0.60 9.23
CA GLU A 266 -26.82 0.66 8.61
C GLU A 266 -27.91 0.96 9.63
N GLY A 267 -27.89 0.28 10.78
CA GLY A 267 -28.82 0.53 11.89
C GLY A 267 -28.73 1.95 12.42
N LYS A 268 -27.50 2.42 12.68
CA LYS A 268 -27.24 3.79 13.14
C LYS A 268 -27.72 4.83 12.10
N ILE A 269 -27.42 4.64 10.81
CA ILE A 269 -27.86 5.52 9.72
C ILE A 269 -29.40 5.57 9.65
N LYS A 270 -30.08 4.44 9.81
CA LYS A 270 -31.55 4.40 9.81
C LYS A 270 -32.13 5.24 10.97
N GLU A 271 -31.56 5.13 12.17
CA GLU A 271 -31.99 5.93 13.30
C GLU A 271 -31.67 7.43 13.12
N LEU A 272 -30.47 7.78 12.61
CA LEU A 272 -30.10 9.15 12.32
C LEU A 272 -31.05 9.81 11.32
N LYS A 273 -31.52 9.10 10.30
CA LYS A 273 -32.52 9.60 9.33
C LYS A 273 -33.84 10.01 10.00
N SER A 274 -34.18 9.44 11.15
CA SER A 274 -35.45 9.70 11.84
C SER A 274 -35.46 11.00 12.65
N ILE A 275 -34.29 11.61 12.94
CA ILE A 275 -34.14 12.83 13.70
C ILE A 275 -33.56 13.97 12.86
N GLU A 276 -33.93 15.23 13.16
CA GLU A 276 -33.47 16.39 12.36
C GLU A 276 -31.96 16.58 12.43
N GLY A 277 -31.37 16.58 13.62
CA GLY A 277 -29.92 16.68 13.82
C GLY A 277 -29.18 15.53 13.11
N GLY A 278 -29.75 14.33 13.12
CA GLY A 278 -29.20 13.18 12.43
C GLY A 278 -29.17 13.33 10.91
N ARG A 279 -30.20 13.90 10.30
CA ARG A 279 -30.21 14.20 8.85
C ARG A 279 -29.13 15.21 8.47
N LYS A 280 -28.99 16.31 9.25
CA LYS A 280 -27.92 17.30 9.04
C LYS A 280 -26.53 16.68 9.19
N TRP A 281 -26.35 15.81 10.18
CA TRP A 281 -25.09 15.10 10.37
C TRP A 281 -24.78 14.13 9.22
N LEU A 282 -25.79 13.43 8.68
CA LEU A 282 -25.62 12.55 7.52
C LEU A 282 -25.28 13.32 6.24
N GLU A 283 -25.76 14.55 6.06
CA GLU A 283 -25.35 15.43 4.96
C GLU A 283 -23.84 15.74 5.06
N GLU A 284 -23.33 16.01 6.27
CA GLU A 284 -21.90 16.21 6.48
C GLU A 284 -21.09 14.93 6.23
N LEU A 285 -21.60 13.76 6.66
CA LEU A 285 -20.99 12.47 6.34
C LEU A 285 -20.93 12.25 4.82
N ASP A 286 -22.02 12.55 4.10
CA ASP A 286 -22.06 12.34 2.64
C ASP A 286 -21.08 13.25 1.89
N ARG A 287 -20.82 14.47 2.39
CA ARG A 287 -19.82 15.39 1.80
C ARG A 287 -18.40 14.88 1.90
N VAL A 288 -18.06 14.13 2.95
CA VAL A 288 -16.69 13.67 3.18
C VAL A 288 -16.40 12.26 2.63
N LYS A 289 -17.45 11.50 2.29
CA LYS A 289 -17.26 10.17 1.71
C LYS A 289 -16.37 10.21 0.48
N ASP A 290 -16.54 11.19 -0.37
CA ASP A 290 -15.69 11.43 -1.53
C ASP A 290 -14.88 12.71 -1.33
N PRO A 291 -13.54 12.63 -1.35
CA PRO A 291 -12.72 11.42 -1.63
C PRO A 291 -12.33 10.61 -0.38
N TRP A 292 -12.55 11.13 0.86
CA TRP A 292 -11.81 10.73 2.04
C TRP A 292 -12.13 9.32 2.55
N PHE A 293 -13.34 8.80 2.31
CA PHE A 293 -13.68 7.42 2.70
C PHE A 293 -13.40 6.39 1.59
N SER A 294 -12.80 6.81 0.49
CA SER A 294 -12.21 5.90 -0.50
C SER A 294 -10.86 5.32 -0.04
N VAL A 295 -10.59 5.33 1.27
CA VAL A 295 -9.45 4.67 1.86
C VAL A 295 -9.72 3.16 1.96
N SER A 296 -8.77 2.34 1.46
CA SER A 296 -8.86 0.88 1.56
C SER A 296 -8.84 0.42 3.02
N CYS A 297 -9.55 -0.65 3.31
CA CYS A 297 -9.45 -1.36 4.59
C CYS A 297 -8.18 -2.22 4.70
N GLY A 298 -7.37 -2.31 3.66
CA GLY A 298 -6.10 -3.00 3.60
C GLY A 298 -5.01 -2.12 3.00
N SER A 299 -4.12 -2.72 2.24
CA SER A 299 -3.00 -2.04 1.57
C SER A 299 -3.44 -1.13 0.41
N GLY A 300 -4.63 -1.35 -0.14
CA GLY A 300 -5.10 -0.72 -1.36
C GLY A 300 -4.75 -1.48 -2.64
N TRP A 301 -3.99 -2.55 -2.53
CA TRP A 301 -3.47 -3.31 -3.67
C TRP A 301 -4.34 -4.52 -4.07
N PHE A 302 -5.31 -4.90 -3.23
CA PHE A 302 -6.14 -6.08 -3.44
C PHE A 302 -7.63 -5.71 -3.46
N HIS A 303 -8.34 -6.20 -4.47
CA HIS A 303 -9.77 -5.93 -4.67
C HIS A 303 -10.66 -6.36 -3.49
N TYR A 304 -10.29 -7.43 -2.76
CA TYR A 304 -11.10 -7.98 -1.66
C TYR A 304 -11.00 -7.19 -0.35
N GLU A 305 -10.05 -6.29 -0.23
CA GLU A 305 -9.87 -5.49 0.99
C GLU A 305 -11.07 -4.57 1.27
N GLY A 306 -11.69 -4.04 0.20
CA GLY A 306 -12.76 -3.07 0.33
C GLY A 306 -12.27 -1.69 0.76
N SER A 307 -13.19 -0.75 0.94
CA SER A 307 -12.90 0.61 1.42
C SER A 307 -13.92 1.02 2.47
N TRP A 308 -13.66 2.12 3.18
CA TRP A 308 -14.61 2.64 4.16
C TRP A 308 -15.98 2.95 3.56
N VAL A 309 -16.04 3.39 2.28
CA VAL A 309 -17.33 3.58 1.59
C VAL A 309 -18.12 2.29 1.51
N ASN A 310 -17.46 1.14 1.33
CA ASN A 310 -18.10 -0.17 1.20
C ASN A 310 -18.26 -0.90 2.54
N LYS A 311 -17.42 -0.55 3.54
CA LYS A 311 -17.40 -1.15 4.89
C LYS A 311 -17.63 -0.08 5.94
N MET A 312 -18.78 0.59 5.90
CA MET A 312 -19.12 1.72 6.78
C MET A 312 -19.08 1.40 8.28
N ASP A 313 -19.15 0.12 8.67
CA ASP A 313 -18.98 -0.28 10.07
C ASP A 313 -17.62 0.11 10.63
N VAL A 314 -16.56 0.15 9.80
CA VAL A 314 -15.20 0.54 10.22
C VAL A 314 -15.18 2.00 10.68
N PRO A 315 -15.50 3.01 9.85
CA PRO A 315 -15.51 4.41 10.30
C PRO A 315 -16.52 4.69 11.42
N PHE A 316 -17.67 4.00 11.44
CA PHE A 316 -18.64 4.15 12.53
C PHE A 316 -18.13 3.60 13.87
N THR A 317 -17.31 2.55 13.87
CA THR A 317 -16.64 2.04 15.07
C THR A 317 -15.63 3.04 15.61
N TYR A 318 -14.86 3.68 14.73
CA TYR A 318 -13.92 4.73 15.14
C TYR A 318 -14.66 5.96 15.71
N MET A 319 -15.69 6.43 15.02
CA MET A 319 -16.51 7.56 15.50
C MET A 319 -17.18 7.25 16.84
N GLN A 320 -17.65 6.04 17.06
CA GLN A 320 -18.15 5.61 18.37
C GLN A 320 -17.09 5.80 19.47
N SER A 321 -15.89 5.28 19.27
CA SER A 321 -14.78 5.44 20.20
C SER A 321 -14.40 6.92 20.42
N TYR A 322 -14.39 7.73 19.36
CA TYR A 322 -14.06 9.15 19.45
C TYR A 322 -15.12 9.94 20.23
N VAL A 323 -16.40 9.66 20.02
CA VAL A 323 -17.50 10.27 20.80
C VAL A 323 -17.36 9.92 22.28
N GLU A 324 -17.09 8.68 22.63
CA GLU A 324 -16.90 8.24 24.02
C GLU A 324 -15.69 8.91 24.69
N ARG A 325 -14.59 9.10 23.95
CA ARG A 325 -13.38 9.79 24.45
C ARG A 325 -13.61 11.30 24.61
N LEU A 326 -14.27 11.94 23.66
CA LEU A 326 -14.62 13.37 23.73
C LEU A 326 -15.52 13.66 24.92
N GLU A 327 -16.49 12.78 25.26
CA GLU A 327 -17.34 12.92 26.47
C GLU A 327 -16.51 12.87 27.77
N LYS A 328 -15.36 12.19 27.76
CA LYS A 328 -14.42 12.15 28.89
C LYS A 328 -13.45 13.33 28.90
N GLY A 329 -13.50 14.21 27.90
CA GLY A 329 -12.57 15.34 27.75
C GLY A 329 -11.18 14.94 27.20
N GLU A 330 -11.07 13.76 26.59
CA GLU A 330 -9.81 13.27 26.01
C GLU A 330 -9.60 13.87 24.61
N ALA A 331 -8.32 14.12 24.27
CA ALA A 331 -7.95 14.50 22.92
C ALA A 331 -8.03 13.28 21.98
N ILE A 332 -8.53 13.52 20.77
CA ILE A 332 -8.66 12.48 19.73
C ILE A 332 -7.82 12.76 18.49
N GLU A 333 -7.34 14.00 18.34
CA GLU A 333 -6.57 14.41 17.16
C GLU A 333 -5.06 14.34 17.39
N ARG A 334 -4.35 14.16 16.29
CA ARG A 334 -2.93 14.37 16.16
C ARG A 334 -2.59 15.87 16.33
N SER A 335 -1.64 16.21 17.17
CA SER A 335 -1.22 17.60 17.35
C SER A 335 -0.11 18.00 16.38
N LEU A 336 -0.47 18.49 15.20
CA LEU A 336 0.49 19.02 14.21
C LEU A 336 1.36 20.15 14.81
N THR A 337 0.81 20.98 15.68
CA THR A 337 1.56 22.04 16.34
C THR A 337 2.67 21.47 17.22
N ALA A 338 2.34 20.53 18.10
CA ALA A 338 3.33 19.93 19.00
C ALA A 338 4.44 19.19 18.23
N ILE A 339 4.07 18.46 17.15
CA ILE A 339 5.03 17.76 16.28
C ILE A 339 5.95 18.77 15.59
N SER A 340 5.41 19.87 15.09
CA SER A 340 6.17 20.92 14.43
C SER A 340 7.11 21.66 15.39
N GLU A 341 6.66 21.96 16.61
CA GLU A 341 7.50 22.55 17.67
C GLU A 341 8.65 21.64 18.05
N GLU A 342 8.39 20.36 18.25
CA GLU A 342 9.44 19.37 18.56
C GLU A 342 10.45 19.26 17.41
N ARG A 343 10.00 19.23 16.16
CA ARG A 343 10.87 19.26 14.98
C ARG A 343 11.78 20.48 15.01
N GLU A 344 11.20 21.70 15.12
CA GLU A 344 11.99 22.93 15.10
C GLU A 344 12.98 23.01 16.27
N ARG A 345 12.58 22.51 17.43
CA ARG A 345 13.49 22.39 18.60
C ARG A 345 14.70 21.53 18.25
N ILE A 346 14.47 20.32 17.75
CA ILE A 346 15.55 19.37 17.39
C ILE A 346 16.44 20.00 16.32
N VAL A 347 15.86 20.49 15.23
CA VAL A 347 16.62 21.10 14.12
C VAL A 347 17.45 22.29 14.59
N SER A 348 16.89 23.16 15.46
CA SER A 348 17.60 24.30 16.04
C SER A 348 18.78 23.87 16.91
N GLU A 349 18.61 22.84 17.74
CA GLU A 349 19.68 22.30 18.58
C GLU A 349 20.84 21.79 17.75
N TYR A 350 20.56 20.98 16.71
CA TYR A 350 21.60 20.46 15.82
C TYR A 350 22.27 21.55 14.98
N ARG A 351 21.53 22.54 14.48
CA ARG A 351 22.10 23.72 13.78
C ARG A 351 23.15 24.48 14.60
N LYS A 352 22.95 24.60 15.90
CA LYS A 352 23.91 25.24 16.80
C LYS A 352 25.23 24.49 16.93
N LEU A 353 25.25 23.20 16.67
CA LEU A 353 26.45 22.37 16.73
C LEU A 353 27.32 22.51 15.47
N ILE A 354 26.77 23.01 14.36
CA ILE A 354 27.53 23.17 13.11
C ILE A 354 28.39 24.43 13.20
N LYS A 355 29.70 24.26 13.04
CA LYS A 355 30.69 25.33 13.18
C LYS A 355 30.97 26.07 11.87
N SER A 356 31.00 25.35 10.76
CA SER A 356 31.28 25.88 9.41
C SER A 356 30.03 26.51 8.79
N GLU A 357 30.16 27.67 8.19
CA GLU A 357 29.05 28.30 7.46
C GLU A 357 28.67 27.54 6.18
N ASP A 358 29.64 26.90 5.52
CA ASP A 358 29.38 26.06 4.33
C ASP A 358 28.58 24.81 4.74
N ASP A 359 28.91 24.19 5.86
CA ASP A 359 28.18 23.04 6.41
C ASP A 359 26.76 23.45 6.84
N LYS A 360 26.59 24.64 7.46
CA LYS A 360 25.27 25.18 7.80
C LYS A 360 24.42 25.39 6.55
N LYS A 361 25.04 25.94 5.51
CA LYS A 361 24.35 26.15 4.22
C LYS A 361 23.94 24.82 3.63
N SER A 362 24.85 23.84 3.54
CA SER A 362 24.56 22.50 3.01
C SER A 362 23.43 21.80 3.77
N PHE A 363 23.47 21.84 5.12
CA PHE A 363 22.42 21.28 5.96
C PHE A 363 21.07 21.95 5.73
N ASN A 364 21.04 23.30 5.68
CA ASN A 364 19.80 24.04 5.48
C ASN A 364 19.21 23.83 4.09
N ASP A 365 20.05 23.75 3.06
CA ASP A 365 19.60 23.47 1.69
C ASP A 365 18.97 22.06 1.60
N ALA A 366 19.64 21.03 2.15
CA ALA A 366 19.12 19.67 2.17
C ALA A 366 17.83 19.58 3.02
N PHE A 367 17.78 20.26 4.17
CA PHE A 367 16.59 20.33 5.02
C PHE A 367 15.42 21.02 4.29
N GLY A 368 15.67 22.11 3.60
CA GLY A 368 14.66 22.81 2.81
C GLY A 368 14.07 21.93 1.72
N ILE A 369 14.92 21.23 0.97
CA ILE A 369 14.50 20.31 -0.09
C ILE A 369 13.62 19.18 0.48
N VAL A 370 14.09 18.48 1.52
CA VAL A 370 13.32 17.36 2.11
C VAL A 370 11.99 17.84 2.67
N ARG A 371 11.95 18.99 3.33
CA ARG A 371 10.69 19.55 3.87
C ARG A 371 9.69 19.92 2.76
N THR A 372 10.17 20.28 1.60
CA THR A 372 9.31 20.64 0.47
C THR A 372 8.71 19.43 -0.20
N ILE A 373 9.53 18.48 -0.64
CA ILE A 373 9.08 17.40 -1.53
C ILE A 373 8.70 16.11 -0.81
N TYR A 374 9.27 15.83 0.39
CA TYR A 374 9.08 14.54 1.05
C TYR A 374 7.63 14.25 1.44
N ARG A 375 6.80 15.29 1.62
CA ARG A 375 5.36 15.12 1.84
C ARG A 375 4.66 14.29 0.76
N TYR A 376 5.19 14.30 -0.48
CA TYR A 376 4.64 13.47 -1.55
C TYR A 376 4.76 11.96 -1.25
N ALA A 377 5.78 11.55 -0.49
CA ALA A 377 5.92 10.16 -0.05
C ALA A 377 4.73 9.64 0.79
N GLU A 378 3.91 10.55 1.32
CA GLU A 378 2.71 10.23 2.08
C GLU A 378 1.42 10.50 1.28
N ASP A 379 1.40 11.62 0.53
CA ASP A 379 0.24 12.01 -0.27
C ASP A 379 -0.12 10.98 -1.36
N HIS A 380 0.89 10.32 -1.95
CA HIS A 380 0.67 9.33 -3.00
C HIS A 380 -0.12 8.11 -2.49
N ILE A 381 0.12 7.68 -1.24
CA ILE A 381 -0.55 6.53 -0.65
C ILE A 381 -2.07 6.74 -0.72
N PHE A 382 -2.55 7.92 -0.30
CA PHE A 382 -3.98 8.21 -0.35
C PHE A 382 -4.50 8.32 -1.80
N TRP A 383 -3.88 9.18 -2.63
CA TRP A 383 -4.44 9.49 -3.94
C TRP A 383 -4.32 8.34 -4.96
N VAL A 384 -3.19 7.62 -4.95
CA VAL A 384 -2.93 6.54 -5.91
C VAL A 384 -3.44 5.21 -5.37
N GLU A 385 -2.88 4.76 -4.24
CA GLU A 385 -3.08 3.38 -3.77
C GLU A 385 -4.44 3.16 -3.09
N HIS A 386 -5.11 4.22 -2.61
CA HIS A 386 -6.43 4.09 -2.00
C HIS A 386 -7.53 4.65 -2.89
N TRP A 387 -7.55 5.95 -3.14
CA TRP A 387 -8.66 6.60 -3.84
C TRP A 387 -8.84 6.10 -5.27
N LEU A 388 -7.77 6.13 -6.08
CA LEU A 388 -7.87 5.72 -7.49
C LEU A 388 -8.11 4.21 -7.62
N HIS A 389 -7.41 3.37 -6.83
CA HIS A 389 -7.62 1.93 -6.85
C HIS A 389 -9.05 1.56 -6.43
N THR A 390 -9.65 2.26 -5.46
CA THR A 390 -11.06 2.06 -5.07
C THR A 390 -12.00 2.33 -6.25
N ILE A 391 -11.77 3.39 -7.03
CA ILE A 391 -12.53 3.69 -8.24
C ILE A 391 -12.35 2.58 -9.27
N TRP A 392 -11.10 2.16 -9.49
CA TRP A 392 -10.78 1.09 -10.45
C TRP A 392 -11.45 -0.24 -10.08
N PHE A 393 -11.35 -0.69 -8.85
CA PHE A 393 -12.02 -1.91 -8.38
C PHE A 393 -13.54 -1.85 -8.57
N LYS A 394 -14.14 -0.69 -8.31
CA LYS A 394 -15.57 -0.48 -8.56
C LYS A 394 -15.90 -0.65 -10.03
N LYS A 395 -15.10 -0.07 -10.95
CA LYS A 395 -15.30 -0.19 -12.40
C LYS A 395 -15.11 -1.61 -12.90
N VAL A 396 -14.09 -2.34 -12.43
CA VAL A 396 -13.88 -3.75 -12.77
C VAL A 396 -15.11 -4.60 -12.37
N ARG A 397 -15.71 -4.32 -11.22
CA ARG A 397 -16.92 -5.02 -10.78
C ARG A 397 -18.13 -4.75 -11.66
N GLU A 398 -18.20 -3.63 -12.37
CA GLU A 398 -19.26 -3.39 -13.36
C GLU A 398 -19.16 -4.40 -14.51
N PHE A 399 -17.93 -4.70 -14.99
CA PHE A 399 -17.70 -5.79 -15.96
C PHE A 399 -17.96 -7.17 -15.34
N GLY A 400 -17.54 -7.41 -14.11
CA GLY A 400 -17.82 -8.63 -13.38
C GLY A 400 -19.33 -8.88 -13.26
N LYS A 401 -20.11 -7.83 -12.99
CA LYS A 401 -21.57 -7.91 -12.95
C LYS A 401 -22.17 -8.27 -14.30
N LEU A 402 -21.73 -7.62 -15.37
CA LEU A 402 -22.18 -7.94 -16.74
C LEU A 402 -21.91 -9.42 -17.07
N LEU A 403 -20.71 -9.94 -16.76
CA LEU A 403 -20.35 -11.34 -16.97
C LEU A 403 -21.19 -12.30 -16.12
N THR A 404 -21.52 -11.92 -14.88
CA THR A 404 -22.31 -12.74 -13.97
C THR A 404 -23.80 -12.75 -14.37
N ASP A 405 -24.37 -11.60 -14.72
CA ASP A 405 -25.75 -11.49 -15.18
C ASP A 405 -25.98 -12.34 -16.44
N ASN A 406 -24.96 -12.47 -17.30
CA ASN A 406 -24.96 -13.30 -18.49
C ASN A 406 -24.42 -14.72 -18.28
N LYS A 407 -24.21 -15.15 -17.03
CA LYS A 407 -23.80 -16.52 -16.64
C LYS A 407 -22.45 -16.97 -17.22
N ILE A 408 -21.57 -16.05 -17.55
CA ILE A 408 -20.16 -16.35 -17.90
C ILE A 408 -19.35 -16.64 -16.64
N LEU A 409 -19.62 -15.89 -15.56
CA LEU A 409 -19.03 -16.09 -14.23
C LEU A 409 -20.13 -16.39 -13.20
N LYS A 410 -19.74 -16.97 -12.06
CA LYS A 410 -20.66 -17.27 -10.94
C LYS A 410 -20.82 -16.09 -9.98
N LYS A 411 -19.73 -15.36 -9.72
CA LYS A 411 -19.68 -14.23 -8.80
C LYS A 411 -19.04 -13.03 -9.49
N VAL A 412 -19.44 -11.84 -9.08
CA VAL A 412 -18.90 -10.57 -9.61
C VAL A 412 -17.37 -10.51 -9.48
N ASP A 413 -16.83 -10.90 -8.34
CA ASP A 413 -15.40 -10.83 -8.06
C ASP A 413 -14.60 -11.98 -8.70
N ASP A 414 -15.25 -12.98 -9.33
CA ASP A 414 -14.53 -14.00 -10.10
C ASP A 414 -13.72 -13.39 -11.26
N ILE A 415 -14.06 -12.18 -11.73
CA ILE A 415 -13.30 -11.46 -12.76
C ILE A 415 -11.83 -11.24 -12.36
N PHE A 416 -11.54 -11.08 -11.06
CA PHE A 416 -10.17 -10.89 -10.56
C PHE A 416 -9.30 -12.16 -10.63
N LEU A 417 -9.91 -13.31 -10.88
CA LEU A 417 -9.21 -14.58 -11.11
C LEU A 417 -8.63 -14.69 -12.54
N PHE A 418 -8.84 -13.68 -13.39
CA PHE A 418 -8.34 -13.63 -14.75
C PHE A 418 -7.39 -12.44 -14.93
N ASN A 419 -6.28 -12.66 -15.63
CA ASN A 419 -5.36 -11.56 -15.90
C ASN A 419 -5.93 -10.59 -16.97
N ARG A 420 -5.31 -9.42 -17.10
CA ARG A 420 -5.78 -8.36 -18.01
C ARG A 420 -5.87 -8.76 -19.48
N PHE A 421 -5.21 -9.82 -19.91
CA PHE A 421 -5.28 -10.33 -21.28
C PHE A 421 -6.43 -11.31 -21.48
N GLU A 422 -6.87 -11.98 -20.41
CA GLU A 422 -7.96 -12.94 -20.45
C GLU A 422 -9.33 -12.28 -20.31
N VAL A 423 -9.45 -11.18 -19.55
CA VAL A 423 -10.75 -10.50 -19.40
C VAL A 423 -11.37 -10.07 -20.74
N PRO A 424 -10.61 -9.49 -21.71
CA PRO A 424 -11.16 -9.26 -23.05
C PRO A 424 -11.68 -10.52 -23.74
N MET A 425 -11.07 -11.68 -23.49
CA MET A 425 -11.55 -12.96 -24.07
C MET A 425 -12.87 -13.42 -23.44
N LEU A 426 -13.06 -13.20 -22.13
CA LEU A 426 -14.37 -13.43 -21.49
C LEU A 426 -15.45 -12.54 -22.08
N LEU A 427 -15.12 -11.27 -22.28
CA LEU A 427 -16.04 -10.29 -22.88
C LEU A 427 -16.34 -10.62 -24.35
N GLU A 428 -15.34 -11.11 -25.10
CA GLU A 428 -15.53 -11.56 -26.49
C GLU A 428 -16.44 -12.79 -26.56
N ASP A 429 -16.25 -13.79 -25.69
CA ASP A 429 -17.15 -14.95 -25.60
C ASP A 429 -18.59 -14.53 -25.24
N LEU A 430 -18.76 -13.56 -24.35
CA LEU A 430 -20.05 -12.98 -24.03
C LEU A 430 -20.70 -12.34 -25.26
N VAL A 431 -19.98 -11.42 -25.91
CA VAL A 431 -20.47 -10.66 -27.07
C VAL A 431 -20.78 -11.59 -28.25
N THR A 432 -19.92 -12.56 -28.51
CA THR A 432 -20.12 -13.56 -29.55
C THR A 432 -21.36 -14.41 -29.28
N THR A 433 -21.55 -14.89 -28.05
CA THR A 433 -22.74 -15.65 -27.65
C THR A 433 -24.01 -14.83 -27.85
N TRP A 434 -24.02 -13.57 -27.43
CA TRP A 434 -25.14 -12.65 -27.64
C TRP A 434 -25.43 -12.42 -29.13
N ALA A 435 -24.39 -12.13 -29.92
CA ALA A 435 -24.54 -11.81 -31.35
C ALA A 435 -25.11 -12.99 -32.17
N LEU A 436 -24.76 -14.23 -31.79
CA LEU A 436 -25.23 -15.43 -32.47
C LEU A 436 -26.62 -15.90 -31.98
N GLY A 437 -27.10 -15.33 -30.87
CA GLY A 437 -28.42 -15.64 -30.33
C GLY A 437 -28.49 -16.97 -29.56
N GLU A 438 -29.73 -17.37 -29.22
CA GLU A 438 -29.98 -18.59 -28.43
C GLU A 438 -29.58 -19.85 -29.21
N GLY A 439 -29.03 -20.86 -28.51
CA GLY A 439 -28.68 -22.15 -29.07
C GLY A 439 -27.21 -22.32 -29.43
N VAL A 440 -26.41 -21.28 -29.33
CA VAL A 440 -24.94 -21.41 -29.45
C VAL A 440 -24.35 -21.74 -28.06
N PRO A 441 -23.54 -22.82 -27.97
CA PRO A 441 -22.88 -23.14 -26.69
C PRO A 441 -21.97 -22.00 -26.25
N SER A 442 -22.30 -21.37 -25.11
CA SER A 442 -21.38 -20.41 -24.50
C SER A 442 -20.22 -21.14 -23.85
N ARG A 443 -19.08 -20.46 -23.71
CA ARG A 443 -17.92 -20.99 -22.97
C ARG A 443 -18.04 -20.81 -21.45
N SER A 444 -19.24 -20.53 -20.95
CA SER A 444 -19.52 -20.33 -19.52
C SER A 444 -18.93 -21.42 -18.63
N LYS A 445 -19.17 -22.69 -18.99
CA LYS A 445 -18.62 -23.82 -18.20
C LYS A 445 -17.11 -23.77 -18.12
N PHE A 446 -16.42 -23.48 -19.22
CA PHE A 446 -14.95 -23.37 -19.27
C PHE A 446 -14.46 -22.26 -18.32
N TRP A 447 -15.05 -21.07 -18.38
CA TRP A 447 -14.62 -19.95 -17.54
C TRP A 447 -14.94 -20.17 -16.06
N MET A 448 -16.09 -20.75 -15.74
CA MET A 448 -16.47 -21.07 -14.37
C MET A 448 -15.54 -22.14 -13.76
N GLU A 449 -15.21 -23.21 -14.49
CA GLU A 449 -14.28 -24.25 -14.04
C GLU A 449 -12.85 -23.69 -13.85
N LYS A 450 -12.42 -22.79 -14.75
CA LYS A 450 -11.13 -22.11 -14.66
C LYS A 450 -11.06 -21.21 -13.44
N ALA A 451 -12.12 -20.43 -13.15
CA ALA A 451 -12.22 -19.62 -11.95
C ALA A 451 -12.14 -20.46 -10.67
N GLU A 452 -12.91 -21.57 -10.61
CA GLU A 452 -12.89 -22.48 -9.45
C GLU A 452 -11.52 -23.12 -9.21
N LYS A 453 -10.82 -23.51 -10.29
CA LYS A 453 -9.44 -24.04 -10.19
C LYS A 453 -8.51 -22.99 -9.58
N ARG A 454 -8.57 -21.76 -10.07
CA ARG A 454 -7.72 -20.65 -9.61
C ARG A 454 -7.99 -20.23 -8.18
N GLU A 455 -9.24 -20.19 -7.76
CA GLU A 455 -9.63 -19.95 -6.35
C GLU A 455 -9.00 -20.99 -5.41
N LYS A 456 -9.02 -22.28 -5.81
CA LYS A 456 -8.37 -23.38 -5.06
C LYS A 456 -6.86 -23.19 -4.98
N ILE A 457 -6.22 -22.81 -6.09
CA ILE A 457 -4.77 -22.55 -6.14
C ILE A 457 -4.42 -21.39 -5.18
N LEU A 458 -5.12 -20.26 -5.24
CA LEU A 458 -4.88 -19.13 -4.35
C LEU A 458 -5.11 -19.49 -2.87
N SER A 459 -6.15 -20.30 -2.60
CA SER A 459 -6.41 -20.80 -1.24
C SER A 459 -5.31 -21.73 -0.73
N ALA A 460 -4.70 -22.51 -1.59
CA ALA A 460 -3.54 -23.35 -1.26
C ALA A 460 -2.27 -22.49 -1.07
N ALA A 461 -2.07 -21.50 -1.95
CA ALA A 461 -0.93 -20.57 -1.86
C ALA A 461 -0.89 -19.82 -0.53
N ARG A 462 -2.04 -19.40 0.01
CA ARG A 462 -2.13 -18.77 1.35
C ARG A 462 -1.64 -19.66 2.49
N LYS A 463 -1.67 -20.97 2.31
CA LYS A 463 -1.21 -21.96 3.31
C LYS A 463 0.24 -22.36 3.11
N TRP A 464 0.78 -22.09 1.94
CA TRP A 464 2.16 -22.42 1.59
C TRP A 464 3.10 -21.31 2.07
N MET A 465 4.20 -21.74 2.67
CA MET A 465 5.24 -20.82 3.12
C MET A 465 6.25 -20.64 1.98
N ALA A 466 6.06 -19.59 1.19
CA ALA A 466 6.99 -19.24 0.13
C ALA A 466 8.37 -18.87 0.69
N PRO A 467 9.49 -19.19 -0.01
CA PRO A 467 10.82 -18.74 0.41
C PRO A 467 10.88 -17.23 0.58
N PRO A 468 11.56 -16.69 1.59
CA PRO A 468 11.69 -15.25 1.79
C PRO A 468 12.51 -14.58 0.68
N ALA A 469 13.44 -15.34 0.08
CA ALA A 469 14.26 -14.88 -1.04
C ALA A 469 14.68 -16.05 -1.93
N LEU A 470 15.16 -15.70 -3.14
CA LEU A 470 15.66 -16.62 -4.16
C LEU A 470 16.98 -16.08 -4.72
N GLY A 471 17.79 -16.99 -5.35
CA GLY A 471 18.98 -16.61 -6.10
C GLY A 471 20.20 -16.30 -5.23
N ILE A 472 21.14 -15.58 -5.79
CA ILE A 472 22.43 -15.27 -5.16
C ILE A 472 22.41 -13.86 -4.58
N PRO A 473 22.54 -13.67 -3.26
CA PRO A 473 22.65 -12.35 -2.68
C PRO A 473 24.04 -11.76 -2.96
N PRO A 474 24.14 -10.42 -3.14
CA PRO A 474 25.43 -9.74 -3.20
C PRO A 474 26.18 -9.87 -1.85
N GLU A 475 27.46 -9.55 -1.83
CA GLU A 475 28.24 -9.53 -0.58
C GLU A 475 27.66 -8.55 0.42
N GLU A 476 27.26 -7.37 -0.04
CA GLU A 476 26.64 -6.32 0.76
C GLU A 476 25.45 -5.71 0.01
N ILE A 477 24.37 -5.41 0.73
CA ILE A 477 23.25 -4.64 0.19
C ILE A 477 23.57 -3.16 0.36
N VAL A 478 23.83 -2.49 -0.75
CA VAL A 478 24.18 -1.05 -0.78
C VAL A 478 23.09 -0.19 -1.41
N GLU A 479 22.08 -0.81 -2.06
CA GLU A 479 21.00 -0.09 -2.71
C GLU A 479 20.07 0.53 -1.64
N PRO A 480 20.04 1.88 -1.52
CA PRO A 480 19.45 2.53 -0.36
C PRO A 480 17.92 2.41 -0.28
N PHE A 481 17.22 2.26 -1.41
CA PHE A 481 15.76 2.08 -1.41
C PHE A 481 15.39 0.68 -0.91
N THR A 482 16.16 -0.34 -1.27
CA THR A 482 15.99 -1.71 -0.76
C THR A 482 16.08 -1.76 0.77
N ILE A 483 17.04 -1.04 1.34
CA ILE A 483 17.22 -0.95 2.79
C ILE A 483 16.09 -0.12 3.42
N MET A 484 15.83 1.08 2.86
CA MET A 484 14.94 2.07 3.46
C MET A 484 13.46 1.65 3.39
N LEU A 485 13.01 1.10 2.26
CA LEU A 485 11.61 0.74 2.03
C LEU A 485 11.32 -0.68 2.51
N TRP A 486 12.06 -1.68 2.01
CA TRP A 486 11.78 -3.09 2.32
C TRP A 486 12.46 -3.59 3.59
N GLY A 487 13.46 -2.88 4.10
CA GLY A 487 14.21 -3.32 5.25
C GLY A 487 15.14 -4.50 4.98
N VAL A 488 15.47 -4.76 3.70
CA VAL A 488 16.38 -5.84 3.33
C VAL A 488 17.81 -5.37 3.50
N THR A 489 18.50 -5.94 4.48
CA THR A 489 19.89 -5.65 4.83
C THR A 489 20.74 -6.93 4.74
N GLY A 490 22.06 -6.79 4.73
CA GLY A 490 22.97 -7.94 4.79
C GLY A 490 22.72 -8.83 6.01
N ALA A 491 22.45 -8.23 7.18
CA ALA A 491 22.10 -8.96 8.40
C ALA A 491 20.78 -9.76 8.24
N GLN A 492 19.77 -9.16 7.63
CA GLN A 492 18.50 -9.84 7.36
C GLN A 492 18.67 -11.03 6.39
N ILE A 493 19.50 -10.87 5.36
CA ILE A 493 19.85 -11.94 4.42
C ILE A 493 20.54 -13.09 5.15
N ASP A 494 21.52 -12.80 6.01
CA ASP A 494 22.22 -13.82 6.77
C ASP A 494 21.29 -14.58 7.73
N GLU A 495 20.31 -13.90 8.32
CA GLU A 495 19.27 -14.55 9.12
C GLU A 495 18.39 -15.48 8.29
N TRP A 496 17.95 -15.05 7.11
CA TRP A 496 17.16 -15.87 6.21
C TRP A 496 17.92 -17.12 5.74
N ILE A 497 19.21 -16.99 5.40
CA ILE A 497 20.05 -18.13 4.99
C ILE A 497 20.23 -19.13 6.15
N LYS A 498 20.41 -18.65 7.37
CA LYS A 498 20.55 -19.51 8.57
C LYS A 498 19.26 -20.24 8.93
N GLY A 499 18.13 -19.83 8.39
CA GLY A 499 16.82 -20.42 8.69
C GLY A 499 16.39 -20.23 10.15
N THR A 500 16.89 -19.20 10.84
CA THR A 500 16.61 -18.92 12.25
C THR A 500 15.25 -18.27 12.48
N GLY A 501 14.26 -18.58 11.63
CA GLY A 501 12.88 -18.18 11.83
C GLY A 501 12.24 -18.96 12.98
N ALA A 502 11.83 -18.28 14.04
CA ALA A 502 10.86 -18.69 15.06
C ALA A 502 11.18 -19.98 15.84
N GLY A 503 12.27 -20.01 16.59
CA GLY A 503 12.41 -20.96 17.70
C GLY A 503 11.43 -20.64 18.85
N LYS A 504 10.90 -21.65 19.53
CA LYS A 504 9.95 -21.49 20.67
C LYS A 504 10.50 -20.71 21.87
N ASP A 505 11.81 -20.47 21.92
CA ASP A 505 12.52 -19.85 23.04
C ASP A 505 12.99 -18.41 22.76
N VAL A 506 12.49 -17.77 21.71
CA VAL A 506 12.86 -16.38 21.40
C VAL A 506 12.28 -15.44 22.47
N THR A 507 13.16 -14.75 23.18
CA THR A 507 12.81 -13.71 24.17
C THR A 507 13.10 -12.30 23.68
N GLU A 508 13.91 -12.14 22.64
CA GLU A 508 14.30 -10.87 22.05
C GLU A 508 14.16 -10.90 20.53
N ILE A 509 13.54 -9.87 19.98
CA ILE A 509 13.32 -9.69 18.53
C ILE A 509 13.94 -8.35 18.15
N LYS A 510 14.64 -8.30 17.02
CA LYS A 510 15.27 -7.09 16.49
C LYS A 510 14.55 -6.59 15.25
N GLY A 511 14.56 -5.27 15.07
CA GLY A 511 14.02 -4.58 13.91
C GLY A 511 14.63 -3.18 13.79
N PHE A 512 14.03 -2.35 12.93
CA PHE A 512 14.44 -0.95 12.79
C PHE A 512 13.95 -0.12 13.97
N ALA A 513 14.83 0.71 14.51
CA ALA A 513 14.51 1.73 15.52
C ALA A 513 13.71 2.87 14.87
N SER A 514 12.43 2.65 14.61
CA SER A 514 11.61 3.49 13.74
C SER A 514 11.05 4.73 14.41
N SER A 515 10.70 4.64 15.69
CA SER A 515 10.28 5.80 16.51
C SER A 515 10.81 5.62 17.93
N ALA A 516 11.55 6.63 18.40
CA ALA A 516 12.27 6.57 19.68
C ALA A 516 11.31 6.52 20.88
N GLY A 517 11.78 5.90 21.96
CA GLY A 517 11.08 5.76 23.22
C GLY A 517 11.03 4.31 23.67
N VAL A 518 10.53 4.11 24.90
CA VAL A 518 10.38 2.78 25.49
C VAL A 518 8.96 2.66 26.04
N ALA A 519 8.30 1.56 25.74
CA ALA A 519 7.00 1.22 26.33
C ALA A 519 6.93 -0.25 26.69
N GLU A 520 6.24 -0.54 27.78
CA GLU A 520 5.94 -1.90 28.23
C GLU A 520 4.44 -2.06 28.41
N GLY A 521 3.90 -3.19 27.98
CA GLY A 521 2.47 -3.47 28.09
C GLY A 521 2.06 -4.80 27.46
N PRO A 522 0.78 -5.14 27.57
CA PRO A 522 0.24 -6.33 26.93
C PRO A 522 0.23 -6.19 25.40
N ALA A 523 0.68 -7.22 24.71
CA ALA A 523 0.66 -7.30 23.26
C ALA A 523 -0.75 -7.62 22.73
N ARG A 524 -1.14 -6.95 21.64
CA ARG A 524 -2.28 -7.27 20.82
C ARG A 524 -1.79 -7.62 19.42
N VAL A 525 -1.85 -8.89 19.07
CA VAL A 525 -1.48 -9.34 17.70
C VAL A 525 -2.69 -9.19 16.80
N LEU A 526 -2.54 -8.40 15.77
CA LEU A 526 -3.56 -8.08 14.77
C LEU A 526 -3.11 -8.67 13.44
N LYS A 527 -3.96 -9.42 12.78
CA LYS A 527 -3.67 -9.99 11.46
C LYS A 527 -4.47 -9.31 10.36
N LEU A 528 -5.65 -8.84 10.69
CA LEU A 528 -6.60 -8.20 9.78
C LEU A 528 -7.02 -6.84 10.34
N LEU A 529 -7.54 -5.96 9.47
CA LEU A 529 -8.07 -4.66 9.88
C LEU A 529 -9.22 -4.81 10.87
N GLU A 530 -10.07 -5.81 10.68
CA GLU A 530 -11.21 -6.08 11.56
C GLU A 530 -10.79 -6.37 13.01
N ASP A 531 -9.57 -6.86 13.21
CA ASP A 531 -9.02 -7.11 14.57
C ASP A 531 -8.80 -5.81 15.35
N ILE A 532 -8.73 -4.66 14.68
CA ILE A 532 -8.49 -3.35 15.30
C ILE A 532 -9.54 -3.01 16.35
N VAL A 533 -10.79 -3.43 16.16
CA VAL A 533 -11.87 -3.20 17.13
C VAL A 533 -11.61 -3.89 18.47
N THR A 534 -10.73 -4.89 18.49
CA THR A 534 -10.35 -5.64 19.70
C THR A 534 -9.26 -4.95 20.52
N VAL A 535 -8.61 -3.90 19.97
CA VAL A 535 -7.52 -3.19 20.64
C VAL A 535 -8.05 -2.37 21.81
N LYS A 536 -7.45 -2.61 22.97
CA LYS A 536 -7.75 -1.88 24.20
C LYS A 536 -6.74 -0.77 24.43
N ASP A 537 -7.16 0.27 25.15
CA ASP A 537 -6.28 1.38 25.50
C ASP A 537 -5.06 0.87 26.29
N GLY A 538 -3.89 1.33 25.86
CA GLY A 538 -2.63 0.99 26.51
C GLY A 538 -2.01 -0.35 26.12
N GLU A 539 -2.59 -1.09 25.17
CA GLU A 539 -1.95 -2.27 24.57
C GLU A 539 -0.81 -1.88 23.61
N ILE A 540 0.04 -2.84 23.28
CA ILE A 540 1.10 -2.70 22.28
C ILE A 540 0.64 -3.47 21.04
N MET A 541 0.51 -2.77 19.92
CA MET A 541 0.13 -3.36 18.65
C MET A 541 1.28 -4.17 18.06
N VAL A 542 0.99 -5.40 17.65
CA VAL A 542 1.89 -6.27 16.88
C VAL A 542 1.16 -6.69 15.61
N ALA A 543 1.66 -6.28 14.44
CA ALA A 543 0.98 -6.51 13.17
C ALA A 543 1.96 -6.91 12.05
N PRO A 544 1.51 -7.57 10.97
CA PRO A 544 2.38 -7.83 9.82
C PRO A 544 2.90 -6.53 9.20
N THR A 545 2.01 -5.59 8.97
CA THR A 545 2.25 -4.21 8.48
C THR A 545 1.08 -3.34 8.89
N THR A 546 1.14 -2.04 8.64
CA THR A 546 0.02 -1.11 8.80
C THR A 546 -0.17 -0.27 7.54
N ASN A 547 -1.36 0.32 7.40
CA ASN A 547 -1.73 1.20 6.29
C ASN A 547 -2.63 2.36 6.81
N PRO A 548 -2.99 3.35 6.00
CA PRO A 548 -3.74 4.53 6.46
C PRO A 548 -5.04 4.24 7.22
N SER A 549 -5.75 3.16 6.90
CA SER A 549 -6.97 2.80 7.63
C SER A 549 -6.73 2.37 9.09
N TRP A 550 -5.47 2.12 9.47
CA TRP A 550 -5.07 1.79 10.84
C TRP A 550 -4.75 3.02 11.69
N ALA A 551 -4.65 4.22 11.09
CA ALA A 551 -4.26 5.43 11.80
C ALA A 551 -5.02 5.66 13.11
N PRO A 552 -6.36 5.44 13.19
CA PRO A 552 -7.09 5.63 14.44
C PRO A 552 -6.66 4.73 15.61
N VAL A 553 -6.02 3.58 15.35
CA VAL A 553 -5.52 2.69 16.42
C VAL A 553 -4.36 3.32 17.17
N PHE A 554 -3.55 4.14 16.49
CA PHE A 554 -2.38 4.76 17.09
C PHE A 554 -2.75 5.72 18.23
N THR A 555 -3.98 6.17 18.32
CA THR A 555 -4.48 6.96 19.46
C THR A 555 -4.73 6.12 20.72
N LYS A 556 -4.79 4.78 20.62
CA LYS A 556 -5.10 3.85 21.72
C LYS A 556 -3.89 3.09 22.24
N ILE A 557 -2.92 2.83 21.39
CA ILE A 557 -1.77 1.96 21.69
C ILE A 557 -0.65 2.72 22.40
N LYS A 558 0.22 2.00 23.08
CA LYS A 558 1.44 2.53 23.71
C LYS A 558 2.69 2.41 22.84
N ALA A 559 2.70 1.45 21.93
CA ALA A 559 3.79 1.21 21.00
C ALA A 559 3.30 0.37 19.82
N ALA A 560 4.08 0.38 18.73
CA ALA A 560 3.82 -0.43 17.55
C ALA A 560 5.02 -1.33 17.21
N VAL A 561 4.73 -2.57 16.82
CA VAL A 561 5.72 -3.53 16.31
C VAL A 561 5.18 -4.09 15.00
N THR A 562 5.99 -4.08 13.94
CA THR A 562 5.60 -4.70 12.67
C THR A 562 6.66 -5.65 12.12
N ASP A 563 6.19 -6.71 11.44
CA ASP A 563 7.09 -7.66 10.78
C ASP A 563 7.76 -7.03 9.56
N ILE A 564 7.02 -6.16 8.86
CA ILE A 564 7.41 -5.58 7.59
C ILE A 564 7.50 -4.07 7.73
N GLY A 565 8.43 -3.48 6.98
CA GLY A 565 8.60 -2.05 6.85
C GLY A 565 9.95 -1.54 7.37
N GLY A 566 10.53 -0.63 6.61
CA GLY A 566 11.73 0.11 6.99
C GLY A 566 11.40 1.42 7.71
N LEU A 567 12.36 2.33 7.74
CA LEU A 567 12.26 3.62 8.44
C LEU A 567 11.23 4.59 7.87
N THR A 568 10.81 4.38 6.63
CA THR A 568 9.83 5.20 5.92
C THR A 568 8.52 4.45 5.65
N SER A 569 8.31 3.31 6.31
CA SER A 569 7.03 2.60 6.26
C SER A 569 5.93 3.38 6.99
N HIS A 570 4.67 3.13 6.63
CA HIS A 570 3.51 3.76 7.27
C HIS A 570 3.54 3.64 8.81
N ALA A 571 3.81 2.43 9.35
CA ALA A 571 3.93 2.24 10.80
C ALA A 571 5.01 3.13 11.43
N ALA A 572 6.16 3.27 10.78
CA ALA A 572 7.26 4.10 11.25
C ALA A 572 6.88 5.59 11.26
N ILE A 573 6.25 6.06 10.18
CA ILE A 573 5.85 7.46 10.03
C ILE A 573 4.78 7.81 11.05
N VAL A 574 3.69 7.05 11.09
CA VAL A 574 2.56 7.31 12.00
C VAL A 574 3.02 7.23 13.46
N SER A 575 3.86 6.25 13.82
CA SER A 575 4.40 6.19 15.18
C SER A 575 5.16 7.44 15.57
N ARG A 576 5.97 8.02 14.66
CA ARG A 576 6.65 9.31 14.91
C ARG A 576 5.69 10.47 15.07
N GLU A 577 4.65 10.52 14.24
CA GLU A 577 3.63 11.55 14.27
C GLU A 577 2.80 11.52 15.58
N TYR A 578 2.57 10.33 16.13
CA TYR A 578 1.89 10.15 17.42
C TYR A 578 2.83 10.11 18.63
N GLY A 579 4.15 10.20 18.43
CA GLY A 579 5.15 10.13 19.50
C GLY A 579 5.23 8.78 20.19
N LEU A 580 4.85 7.70 19.51
CA LEU A 580 4.82 6.34 20.06
C LEU A 580 6.14 5.60 19.75
N PRO A 581 6.71 4.85 20.71
CA PRO A 581 7.81 3.95 20.42
C PRO A 581 7.42 2.94 19.34
N SER A 582 8.32 2.69 18.36
CA SER A 582 8.05 1.64 17.37
C SER A 582 9.31 0.93 16.89
N VAL A 583 9.13 -0.37 16.62
CA VAL A 583 10.11 -1.26 15.99
C VAL A 583 9.45 -1.89 14.77
N THR A 584 10.00 -1.64 13.59
CA THR A 584 9.47 -2.16 12.32
C THR A 584 10.46 -3.13 11.67
N GLY A 585 10.00 -3.94 10.71
CA GLY A 585 10.88 -4.84 9.97
C GLY A 585 11.44 -5.99 10.82
N THR A 586 10.67 -6.47 11.79
CA THR A 586 11.11 -7.57 12.67
C THR A 586 11.11 -8.94 11.99
N GLY A 587 10.36 -9.10 10.92
CA GLY A 587 10.24 -10.34 10.14
C GLY A 587 9.47 -11.47 10.81
N VAL A 588 9.36 -11.47 12.15
CA VAL A 588 8.87 -12.64 12.92
C VAL A 588 7.96 -12.29 14.11
N ALA A 589 7.75 -11.01 14.42
CA ALA A 589 7.06 -10.61 15.65
C ALA A 589 5.64 -11.21 15.74
N THR A 590 4.87 -11.21 14.67
CA THR A 590 3.50 -11.78 14.66
C THR A 590 3.46 -13.30 14.84
N SER A 591 4.54 -13.99 14.50
CA SER A 591 4.65 -15.44 14.67
C SER A 591 5.16 -15.84 16.06
N VAL A 592 5.98 -14.99 16.68
CA VAL A 592 6.65 -15.24 17.97
C VAL A 592 5.84 -14.70 19.14
N ILE A 593 5.27 -13.50 19.02
CA ILE A 593 4.48 -12.84 20.07
C ILE A 593 3.02 -13.31 19.97
N LYS A 594 2.40 -13.50 21.12
CA LYS A 594 0.98 -13.85 21.22
C LYS A 594 0.21 -12.73 21.91
N THR A 595 -1.07 -12.58 21.54
CA THR A 595 -1.96 -11.66 22.26
C THR A 595 -2.00 -12.01 23.73
N GLY A 596 -1.76 -10.98 24.59
CA GLY A 596 -1.69 -11.12 26.03
C GLY A 596 -0.27 -11.33 26.59
N ASP A 597 0.73 -11.58 25.75
CA ASP A 597 2.13 -11.52 26.20
C ASP A 597 2.45 -10.11 26.71
N THR A 598 3.24 -9.98 27.76
CA THR A 598 3.80 -8.68 28.18
C THR A 598 5.09 -8.47 27.42
N ILE A 599 5.16 -7.40 26.63
CA ILE A 599 6.35 -7.08 25.84
C ILE A 599 6.86 -5.68 26.18
N LYS A 600 8.16 -5.49 26.04
CA LYS A 600 8.84 -4.20 26.11
C LYS A 600 9.35 -3.84 24.73
N VAL A 601 8.94 -2.69 24.22
CA VAL A 601 9.38 -2.14 22.93
C VAL A 601 10.34 -1.01 23.18
N ASP A 602 11.58 -1.15 22.75
CA ASP A 602 12.57 -0.08 22.72
C ASP A 602 12.77 0.42 21.28
N GLY A 603 11.99 1.41 20.92
CA GLY A 603 12.04 2.06 19.61
C GLY A 603 13.30 2.93 19.41
N THR A 604 14.14 3.09 20.44
CA THR A 604 15.42 3.80 20.35
C THR A 604 16.56 2.87 19.90
N THR A 605 16.48 1.60 20.28
CA THR A 605 17.48 0.56 19.94
C THR A 605 17.01 -0.43 18.90
N GLY A 606 15.70 -0.46 18.58
CA GLY A 606 15.10 -1.41 17.65
C GLY A 606 14.92 -2.81 18.26
N ILE A 607 14.76 -2.90 19.58
CA ILE A 607 14.65 -4.18 20.30
C ILE A 607 13.26 -4.34 20.89
N VAL A 608 12.66 -5.52 20.70
CA VAL A 608 11.44 -5.95 21.36
C VAL A 608 11.75 -7.14 22.25
N THR A 609 11.50 -7.01 23.55
CA THR A 609 11.73 -8.06 24.54
C THR A 609 10.41 -8.64 25.03
N ILE A 610 10.28 -9.96 25.05
CA ILE A 610 9.13 -10.64 25.65
C ILE A 610 9.42 -10.82 27.14
N VAL A 611 8.81 -9.96 27.95
CA VAL A 611 9.01 -9.91 29.40
C VAL A 611 8.28 -11.06 30.09
N LYS A 612 7.08 -11.37 29.61
CA LYS A 612 6.27 -12.45 30.19
C LYS A 612 5.32 -13.02 29.14
N ARG A 613 5.26 -14.35 29.05
CA ARG A 613 4.29 -15.04 28.21
C ARG A 613 2.90 -15.03 28.84
N ALA A 614 1.87 -14.89 28.01
CA ALA A 614 0.48 -15.08 28.44
C ALA A 614 0.32 -16.49 29.01
N LYS A 615 -0.46 -16.62 30.08
CA LYS A 615 -0.88 -17.96 30.54
C LYS A 615 -1.78 -18.56 29.47
N ALA A 616 -1.46 -19.80 29.06
CA ALA A 616 -2.25 -20.55 28.09
C ALA A 616 -3.68 -20.79 28.57
#